data_ca91be8dd2c70284c7e3cd5133451c96
#
_entry.id   ca91be8dd2c70284c7e3cd5133451c96
#
_cell.length_a   1.000
_cell.length_b   1.000
_cell.length_c   1.000
_cell.angle_alpha   90.00
_cell.angle_beta   90.00
_cell.angle_gamma   90.00
#
_symmetry.space_group_name_H-M   'P 1'
#
loop_
_entity.id
_entity.type
_entity.pdbx_description
1 polymer ?
#
loop_
_entity_poly.entity_id
_entity_poly.type
_entity_poly.pdbx_seq_one_letter_code
_entity_poly.pdbx_strand_id
1 'polypeptide(L)'
;MKFPFFNSDKKKSKDNISTLGSRRDRKNESQKKFLSKVLSKIGSVLLAPFRWIKSLLTDISFKYVASIGCGVVFCIAVVGAALIFIDPSSIKPEQQLKPSALDEPEERRVHVKITEGMTVSEIADILEAKDVIASSLKFRIVSRLRGYDDQMKPGTYIFTSNMNDEEVFAKLLSGEKYLVKFTIPEGFGVKEIADRLYSLDLVDKEDFLKAATDFAPYGYMHKHKDVRYAAEGFLFPETYSVESDTPIEDILKMMAAEFDKRVTPEMRERAQELGLSVYDLTTLASLVEREVRYPEDRAIVAQVFLKRLKMNMPLQTDATLQYLLDEPKEDVTLKDTEIESPYNTYKNVGLPPGPIANPGMDAIEAVLHPADTDYLYFVADRKGHNHYSHTYDEHLILVNQYR
;
A
#
# COMPACT_ATOMS: atom_id res chain seq x y z
N MET A 1 -41.05 -29.75 34.10
CA MET A 1 -42.54 -29.67 33.97
C MET A 1 -42.87 -29.30 32.52
N LYS A 2 -43.50 -30.27 31.82
CA LYS A 2 -44.45 -30.23 30.70
C LYS A 2 -44.42 -29.07 29.71
N PHE A 3 -44.12 -29.41 28.45
CA PHE A 3 -44.63 -28.83 27.22
C PHE A 3 -46.16 -28.74 27.16
N PRO A 4 -46.78 -27.92 26.29
CA PRO A 4 -47.46 -28.56 25.18
C PRO A 4 -47.17 -27.96 23.81
N PHE A 5 -47.16 -28.88 22.83
CA PHE A 5 -47.41 -28.75 21.38
C PHE A 5 -48.65 -27.90 21.06
N PHE A 6 -48.60 -27.15 19.95
CA PHE A 6 -49.73 -27.01 19.06
C PHE A 6 -49.31 -26.98 17.59
N ASN A 7 -50.06 -27.70 16.81
CA ASN A 7 -49.91 -28.11 15.43
C ASN A 7 -50.77 -27.22 14.50
N SER A 8 -50.50 -27.30 13.18
CA SER A 8 -51.27 -26.81 12.04
C SER A 8 -50.97 -25.32 11.62
N ASP A 9 -50.43 -25.12 10.39
CA ASP A 9 -51.19 -25.13 9.17
C ASP A 9 -50.31 -25.26 7.92
N LYS A 10 -50.43 -26.40 7.27
CA LYS A 10 -50.10 -26.59 5.86
C LYS A 10 -51.24 -26.06 5.01
N LYS A 11 -51.13 -24.82 4.45
CA LYS A 11 -51.89 -24.41 3.24
C LYS A 11 -51.51 -22.98 2.84
N LYS A 12 -50.41 -22.80 2.07
CA LYS A 12 -50.20 -21.68 1.12
C LYS A 12 -48.80 -21.82 0.49
N SER A 13 -48.66 -22.76 -0.40
CA SER A 13 -47.47 -22.86 -1.25
C SER A 13 -47.79 -23.57 -2.58
N LYS A 14 -48.85 -23.14 -3.27
CA LYS A 14 -49.10 -23.61 -4.63
C LYS A 14 -49.36 -22.50 -5.66
N ASP A 15 -49.46 -21.24 -5.26
CA ASP A 15 -49.86 -20.20 -6.24
C ASP A 15 -48.70 -19.31 -6.73
N ASN A 16 -47.43 -19.54 -6.31
CA ASN A 16 -46.28 -18.72 -6.73
C ASN A 16 -45.41 -19.35 -7.83
N ILE A 17 -45.76 -20.53 -8.38
CA ILE A 17 -44.95 -21.17 -9.42
C ILE A 17 -45.51 -20.89 -10.85
N SER A 18 -46.77 -20.47 -10.99
CA SER A 18 -47.38 -20.20 -12.29
C SER A 18 -47.08 -18.83 -12.88
N THR A 19 -46.63 -17.86 -12.07
CA THR A 19 -46.37 -16.48 -12.55
C THR A 19 -44.94 -16.25 -13.03
N LEU A 20 -43.98 -17.12 -12.69
CA LEU A 20 -42.58 -17.03 -13.14
C LEU A 20 -42.36 -17.63 -14.55
N GLY A 21 -43.14 -18.60 -14.97
CA GLY A 21 -43.09 -19.17 -16.31
C GLY A 21 -43.54 -18.18 -17.39
N SER A 22 -44.61 -17.44 -17.13
CA SER A 22 -45.21 -16.51 -18.09
C SER A 22 -44.38 -15.23 -18.39
N ARG A 23 -43.46 -14.85 -17.52
CA ARG A 23 -42.55 -13.72 -17.78
C ARG A 23 -41.32 -14.11 -18.61
N ARG A 24 -40.85 -15.35 -18.47
CA ARG A 24 -39.69 -15.87 -19.24
C ARG A 24 -40.07 -16.13 -20.70
N ASP A 25 -41.27 -16.62 -20.95
CA ASP A 25 -41.76 -16.88 -22.31
C ASP A 25 -42.07 -15.59 -23.08
N ARG A 26 -42.63 -14.56 -22.44
CA ARG A 26 -42.83 -13.24 -23.04
C ARG A 26 -41.54 -12.51 -23.41
N LYS A 27 -40.47 -12.69 -22.62
CA LYS A 27 -39.16 -12.09 -22.91
C LYS A 27 -38.48 -12.79 -24.10
N ASN A 28 -38.64 -14.10 -24.22
CA ASN A 28 -38.13 -14.88 -25.36
C ASN A 28 -38.87 -14.58 -26.66
N GLU A 29 -40.17 -14.34 -26.58
CA GLU A 29 -40.97 -14.00 -27.76
C GLU A 29 -40.68 -12.57 -28.28
N SER A 30 -40.43 -11.63 -27.38
CA SER A 30 -40.01 -10.27 -27.74
C SER A 30 -38.61 -10.22 -28.36
N GLN A 31 -37.69 -11.03 -27.89
CA GLN A 31 -36.33 -11.15 -28.47
C GLN A 31 -36.39 -11.81 -29.88
N LYS A 32 -37.21 -12.83 -30.07
CA LYS A 32 -37.40 -13.45 -31.39
C LYS A 32 -38.03 -12.47 -32.40
N LYS A 33 -38.99 -11.65 -31.99
CA LYS A 33 -39.59 -10.60 -32.85
C LYS A 33 -38.62 -9.46 -33.14
N PHE A 34 -37.75 -9.12 -32.20
CA PHE A 34 -36.69 -8.12 -32.43
C PHE A 34 -35.60 -8.64 -33.38
N LEU A 35 -35.13 -9.87 -33.20
CA LEU A 35 -34.15 -10.51 -34.09
C LEU A 35 -34.71 -10.68 -35.52
N SER A 36 -35.98 -11.06 -35.68
CA SER A 36 -36.59 -11.18 -37.00
C SER A 36 -36.72 -9.82 -37.73
N LYS A 37 -37.01 -8.73 -36.99
CA LYS A 37 -37.03 -7.36 -37.55
C LYS A 37 -35.65 -6.86 -37.93
N VAL A 38 -34.59 -7.19 -37.15
CA VAL A 38 -33.21 -6.83 -37.45
C VAL A 38 -32.71 -7.62 -38.68
N LEU A 39 -32.97 -8.92 -38.73
CA LEU A 39 -32.62 -9.76 -39.89
C LEU A 39 -33.33 -9.35 -41.16
N SER A 40 -34.63 -8.93 -41.10
CA SER A 40 -35.35 -8.45 -42.28
C SER A 40 -34.82 -7.10 -42.80
N LYS A 41 -34.36 -6.19 -41.90
CA LYS A 41 -33.70 -4.94 -42.31
C LYS A 41 -32.29 -5.16 -42.86
N ILE A 42 -31.51 -6.11 -42.30
CA ILE A 42 -30.18 -6.47 -42.83
C ILE A 42 -30.34 -7.12 -44.24
N GLY A 43 -31.34 -7.97 -44.42
CA GLY A 43 -31.63 -8.55 -45.72
C GLY A 43 -31.99 -7.50 -46.80
N SER A 44 -32.73 -6.43 -46.44
CA SER A 44 -33.09 -5.36 -47.36
C SER A 44 -31.91 -4.42 -47.73
N VAL A 45 -30.95 -4.23 -46.82
CA VAL A 45 -29.74 -3.43 -47.06
C VAL A 45 -28.71 -4.21 -47.88
N LEU A 46 -28.57 -5.53 -47.66
CA LEU A 46 -27.68 -6.40 -48.45
C LEU A 46 -28.17 -6.66 -49.86
N LEU A 47 -29.49 -6.58 -50.14
CA LEU A 47 -30.05 -6.81 -51.47
C LEU A 47 -30.16 -5.50 -52.31
N ALA A 48 -30.00 -4.33 -51.72
CA ALA A 48 -30.05 -3.07 -52.46
C ALA A 48 -28.95 -2.93 -53.54
N PRO A 49 -27.69 -3.29 -53.28
CA PRO A 49 -26.65 -3.24 -54.33
C PRO A 49 -26.87 -4.27 -55.44
N PHE A 50 -27.53 -5.41 -55.13
CA PHE A 50 -27.81 -6.43 -56.16
C PHE A 50 -28.83 -5.98 -57.20
N ARG A 51 -29.78 -5.10 -56.84
CA ARG A 51 -30.74 -4.53 -57.80
C ARG A 51 -30.06 -3.48 -58.70
N TRP A 52 -29.06 -2.81 -58.25
CA TRP A 52 -28.26 -1.83 -59.01
C TRP A 52 -27.27 -2.55 -59.95
N ILE A 53 -26.66 -3.63 -59.48
CA ILE A 53 -25.79 -4.48 -60.30
C ILE A 53 -26.53 -5.12 -61.45
N LYS A 54 -27.85 -5.46 -61.30
CA LYS A 54 -28.64 -6.04 -62.35
C LYS A 54 -28.91 -5.05 -63.51
N SER A 55 -28.93 -3.74 -63.27
CA SER A 55 -29.08 -2.70 -64.31
C SER A 55 -27.76 -2.37 -65.01
N LEU A 56 -26.60 -2.64 -64.36
CA LEU A 56 -25.29 -2.46 -64.94
C LEU A 56 -24.80 -3.63 -65.78
N LEU A 57 -25.39 -4.83 -65.59
CA LEU A 57 -25.00 -6.05 -66.29
C LEU A 57 -25.67 -6.24 -67.65
N THR A 58 -26.52 -5.33 -68.10
CA THR A 58 -27.16 -5.42 -69.44
C THR A 58 -26.28 -4.91 -70.57
N ASP A 59 -25.17 -4.21 -70.24
CA ASP A 59 -24.26 -3.62 -71.29
C ASP A 59 -22.82 -4.19 -71.30
N ILE A 60 -22.49 -5.10 -70.37
CA ILE A 60 -21.15 -5.71 -70.35
C ILE A 60 -21.24 -7.15 -70.89
N SER A 61 -20.52 -7.45 -71.95
CA SER A 61 -20.42 -8.77 -72.54
C SER A 61 -20.10 -9.84 -71.49
N PHE A 62 -20.95 -10.89 -71.35
CA PHE A 62 -20.86 -12.01 -70.41
C PHE A 62 -19.46 -12.62 -70.32
N LYS A 63 -18.61 -12.48 -71.33
CA LYS A 63 -17.22 -12.94 -71.35
C LYS A 63 -16.32 -12.19 -70.35
N TYR A 64 -16.55 -10.91 -70.07
CA TYR A 64 -15.76 -10.13 -69.12
C TYR A 64 -16.14 -10.44 -67.66
N VAL A 65 -17.43 -10.67 -67.39
CA VAL A 65 -17.88 -11.03 -66.04
C VAL A 65 -17.39 -12.44 -65.67
N ALA A 66 -17.38 -13.36 -66.60
CA ALA A 66 -16.88 -14.72 -66.39
C ALA A 66 -15.35 -14.71 -66.16
N SER A 67 -14.58 -13.86 -66.88
CA SER A 67 -13.13 -13.76 -66.70
C SER A 67 -12.72 -13.14 -65.37
N ILE A 68 -13.44 -12.13 -64.88
CA ILE A 68 -13.20 -11.53 -63.57
C ILE A 68 -13.58 -12.52 -62.45
N GLY A 69 -14.69 -13.22 -62.57
CA GLY A 69 -15.11 -14.27 -61.63
C GLY A 69 -14.08 -15.40 -61.53
N CYS A 70 -13.59 -15.90 -62.66
CA CYS A 70 -12.53 -16.89 -62.69
C CYS A 70 -11.20 -16.40 -62.11
N GLY A 71 -10.84 -15.12 -62.35
CA GLY A 71 -9.67 -14.52 -61.78
C GLY A 71 -9.68 -14.44 -60.24
N VAL A 72 -10.83 -14.03 -59.67
CA VAL A 72 -11.01 -13.98 -58.22
C VAL A 72 -10.97 -15.37 -57.57
N VAL A 73 -11.66 -16.36 -58.18
CA VAL A 73 -11.62 -17.75 -57.71
C VAL A 73 -10.22 -18.36 -57.84
N PHE A 74 -9.51 -18.05 -58.91
CA PHE A 74 -8.11 -18.49 -59.10
C PHE A 74 -7.17 -17.86 -58.06
N CYS A 75 -7.31 -16.57 -57.75
CA CYS A 75 -6.51 -15.93 -56.73
C CYS A 75 -6.80 -16.49 -55.32
N ILE A 76 -8.04 -16.77 -54.98
CA ILE A 76 -8.42 -17.41 -53.70
C ILE A 76 -7.86 -18.84 -53.63
N ALA A 77 -7.91 -19.59 -54.75
CA ALA A 77 -7.35 -20.95 -54.83
C ALA A 77 -5.79 -20.95 -54.69
N VAL A 78 -5.13 -19.96 -55.32
CA VAL A 78 -3.65 -19.81 -55.21
C VAL A 78 -3.22 -19.44 -53.83
N VAL A 79 -3.93 -18.49 -53.17
CA VAL A 79 -3.67 -18.11 -51.77
C VAL A 79 -3.99 -19.26 -50.82
N GLY A 80 -5.10 -19.97 -51.04
CA GLY A 80 -5.42 -21.18 -50.29
C GLY A 80 -4.40 -22.31 -50.44
N ALA A 81 -3.94 -22.55 -51.67
CA ALA A 81 -2.87 -23.52 -51.93
C ALA A 81 -1.52 -23.11 -51.34
N ALA A 82 -1.17 -21.82 -51.41
CA ALA A 82 0.03 -21.30 -50.77
C ALA A 82 0.04 -21.51 -49.25
N LEU A 83 -1.14 -21.34 -48.60
CA LEU A 83 -1.31 -21.57 -47.16
C LEU A 83 -1.26 -23.08 -46.79
N ILE A 84 -1.62 -24.00 -47.73
CA ILE A 84 -1.55 -25.44 -47.47
C ILE A 84 -0.15 -26.00 -47.74
N PHE A 85 0.64 -25.38 -48.63
CA PHE A 85 2.00 -25.81 -48.95
C PHE A 85 3.10 -25.14 -48.14
N ILE A 86 2.79 -24.19 -47.26
CA ILE A 86 3.76 -23.72 -46.27
C ILE A 86 3.75 -24.73 -45.12
N ASP A 87 4.64 -25.70 -45.21
CA ASP A 87 4.94 -26.61 -44.10
C ASP A 87 5.57 -25.77 -42.95
N PRO A 88 4.92 -25.65 -41.78
CA PRO A 88 5.49 -24.91 -40.67
C PRO A 88 6.85 -25.43 -40.20
N SER A 89 7.21 -26.70 -40.59
CA SER A 89 8.48 -27.32 -40.22
C SER A 89 9.64 -26.93 -41.17
N SER A 90 9.37 -26.28 -42.30
CA SER A 90 10.38 -25.84 -43.26
C SER A 90 10.94 -24.43 -42.96
N ILE A 91 10.36 -23.71 -42.04
CA ILE A 91 10.94 -22.48 -41.49
C ILE A 91 12.04 -22.95 -40.51
N LYS A 92 13.27 -23.11 -40.99
CA LYS A 92 14.41 -23.20 -40.08
C LYS A 92 14.33 -21.98 -39.16
N PRO A 93 14.35 -22.14 -37.82
CA PRO A 93 14.51 -20.99 -36.96
C PRO A 93 15.84 -20.35 -37.34
N GLU A 94 15.78 -19.23 -38.01
CA GLU A 94 16.91 -18.33 -38.13
C GLU A 94 17.45 -18.21 -36.70
N GLN A 95 18.72 -18.46 -36.48
CA GLN A 95 19.34 -18.34 -35.17
C GLN A 95 19.04 -16.91 -34.68
N GLN A 96 18.01 -16.81 -33.88
CA GLN A 96 17.83 -15.64 -33.09
C GLN A 96 19.08 -15.52 -32.24
N LEU A 97 19.96 -14.62 -32.67
CA LEU A 97 20.96 -14.04 -31.79
C LEU A 97 20.16 -13.68 -30.52
N LYS A 98 20.43 -14.34 -29.38
CA LYS A 98 19.93 -13.93 -28.11
C LYS A 98 20.19 -12.43 -28.03
N PRO A 99 19.16 -11.58 -27.84
CA PRO A 99 19.41 -10.19 -27.53
C PRO A 99 20.35 -10.19 -26.32
N SER A 100 21.42 -9.42 -26.41
CA SER A 100 22.30 -9.18 -25.29
C SER A 100 21.39 -8.68 -24.15
N ALA A 101 21.65 -9.11 -22.93
CA ALA A 101 20.87 -8.76 -21.74
C ALA A 101 20.81 -7.23 -21.43
N LEU A 102 21.17 -6.41 -22.41
CA LEU A 102 21.17 -4.93 -22.39
C LEU A 102 20.06 -4.32 -23.26
N ASP A 103 19.26 -5.11 -24.00
CA ASP A 103 18.24 -4.63 -24.96
C ASP A 103 16.83 -5.17 -24.67
N GLU A 104 16.54 -5.70 -23.48
CA GLU A 104 15.15 -5.80 -23.05
C GLU A 104 14.71 -4.37 -22.72
N PRO A 105 13.68 -3.83 -23.43
CA PRO A 105 13.12 -2.54 -23.04
C PRO A 105 12.67 -2.67 -21.59
N GLU A 106 13.25 -1.85 -20.70
CA GLU A 106 12.76 -1.75 -19.32
C GLU A 106 11.25 -1.61 -19.40
N GLU A 107 10.52 -2.60 -18.91
CA GLU A 107 9.06 -2.55 -18.87
C GLU A 107 8.68 -1.32 -18.04
N ARG A 108 8.35 -0.24 -18.76
CA ARG A 108 7.99 1.02 -18.14
C ARG A 108 6.72 0.81 -17.32
N ARG A 109 6.84 0.84 -16.01
CA ARG A 109 5.69 0.80 -15.12
C ARG A 109 4.93 2.12 -15.19
N VAL A 110 3.62 2.03 -15.38
CA VAL A 110 2.73 3.17 -15.57
C VAL A 110 1.68 3.17 -14.47
N HIS A 111 1.66 4.23 -13.67
CA HIS A 111 0.64 4.45 -12.65
C HIS A 111 -0.61 5.07 -13.28
N VAL A 112 -1.76 4.42 -13.08
CA VAL A 112 -3.07 4.90 -13.57
C VAL A 112 -4.03 4.95 -12.40
N LYS A 113 -4.56 6.14 -12.11
CA LYS A 113 -5.58 6.35 -11.09
C LYS A 113 -6.96 6.35 -11.75
N ILE A 114 -7.83 5.44 -11.30
CA ILE A 114 -9.24 5.35 -11.66
C ILE A 114 -10.04 5.87 -10.47
N THR A 115 -10.77 6.97 -10.64
CA THR A 115 -11.60 7.54 -9.59
C THR A 115 -13.04 7.03 -9.69
N GLU A 116 -13.75 7.05 -8.57
CA GLU A 116 -15.15 6.67 -8.53
C GLU A 116 -15.97 7.55 -9.47
N GLY A 117 -16.86 6.92 -10.25
CA GLY A 117 -17.69 7.62 -11.23
C GLY A 117 -17.07 7.83 -12.61
N MET A 118 -15.80 7.45 -12.84
CA MET A 118 -15.21 7.50 -14.18
C MET A 118 -15.95 6.56 -15.14
N THR A 119 -16.23 7.06 -16.33
CA THR A 119 -16.79 6.27 -17.43
C THR A 119 -15.73 5.40 -18.09
N VAL A 120 -16.14 4.30 -18.72
CA VAL A 120 -15.23 3.43 -19.50
C VAL A 120 -14.49 4.22 -20.60
N SER A 121 -15.12 5.27 -21.15
CA SER A 121 -14.49 6.14 -22.15
C SER A 121 -13.29 6.88 -21.55
N GLU A 122 -13.46 7.51 -20.40
CA GLU A 122 -12.41 8.23 -19.69
C GLU A 122 -11.27 7.28 -19.26
N ILE A 123 -11.62 6.11 -18.74
CA ILE A 123 -10.64 5.07 -18.38
C ILE A 123 -9.81 4.66 -19.61
N ALA A 124 -10.48 4.35 -20.72
CA ALA A 124 -9.83 3.93 -21.96
C ALA A 124 -8.91 5.03 -22.52
N ASP A 125 -9.34 6.29 -22.49
CA ASP A 125 -8.57 7.42 -22.99
C ASP A 125 -7.32 7.67 -22.13
N ILE A 126 -7.40 7.52 -20.80
CA ILE A 126 -6.24 7.59 -19.89
C ILE A 126 -5.26 6.44 -20.16
N LEU A 127 -5.75 5.22 -20.34
CA LEU A 127 -4.92 4.05 -20.60
C LEU A 127 -4.17 4.17 -21.94
N GLU A 128 -4.83 4.67 -22.99
CA GLU A 128 -4.20 4.93 -24.29
C GLU A 128 -3.17 6.07 -24.20
N ALA A 129 -3.54 7.18 -23.55
CA ALA A 129 -2.63 8.35 -23.39
C ALA A 129 -1.35 8.01 -22.61
N LYS A 130 -1.39 6.96 -21.80
CA LYS A 130 -0.24 6.47 -21.02
C LYS A 130 0.44 5.24 -21.65
N ASP A 131 0.13 4.90 -22.90
CA ASP A 131 0.68 3.76 -23.63
C ASP A 131 0.47 2.40 -22.95
N VAL A 132 -0.58 2.27 -22.12
CA VAL A 132 -0.94 0.98 -21.47
C VAL A 132 -1.66 0.09 -22.48
N ILE A 133 -2.58 0.65 -23.25
CA ILE A 133 -3.33 -0.04 -24.32
C ILE A 133 -3.09 0.64 -25.68
N ALA A 134 -3.18 -0.13 -26.74
CA ALA A 134 -2.94 0.36 -28.09
C ALA A 134 -4.12 1.17 -28.67
N SER A 135 -5.34 1.02 -28.19
CA SER A 135 -6.54 1.68 -28.73
C SER A 135 -7.69 1.76 -27.74
N SER A 136 -8.05 2.99 -27.34
CA SER A 136 -9.21 3.26 -26.48
C SER A 136 -10.52 2.84 -27.12
N LEU A 137 -10.66 2.96 -28.44
CA LEU A 137 -11.84 2.52 -29.17
C LEU A 137 -12.04 1.00 -29.07
N LYS A 138 -10.97 0.22 -29.29
CA LYS A 138 -11.01 -1.23 -29.18
C LYS A 138 -11.37 -1.65 -27.74
N PHE A 139 -10.74 -1.05 -26.74
CA PHE A 139 -11.00 -1.30 -25.33
C PHE A 139 -12.46 -1.07 -24.96
N ARG A 140 -13.06 0.06 -25.38
CA ARG A 140 -14.49 0.36 -25.16
C ARG A 140 -15.43 -0.65 -25.81
N ILE A 141 -15.12 -1.07 -27.05
CA ILE A 141 -15.93 -2.08 -27.75
C ILE A 141 -15.89 -3.41 -27.00
N VAL A 142 -14.72 -3.86 -26.59
CA VAL A 142 -14.55 -5.12 -25.85
C VAL A 142 -15.25 -5.05 -24.49
N SER A 143 -15.08 -3.94 -23.75
CA SER A 143 -15.75 -3.70 -22.48
C SER A 143 -17.27 -3.87 -22.61
N ARG A 144 -17.87 -3.19 -23.60
CA ARG A 144 -19.31 -3.23 -23.84
C ARG A 144 -19.81 -4.61 -24.26
N LEU A 145 -19.05 -5.32 -25.11
CA LEU A 145 -19.43 -6.66 -25.58
C LEU A 145 -19.41 -7.69 -24.44
N ARG A 146 -18.49 -7.54 -23.49
CA ARG A 146 -18.34 -8.43 -22.34
C ARG A 146 -19.15 -7.98 -21.12
N GLY A 147 -19.76 -6.79 -21.14
CA GLY A 147 -20.54 -6.26 -20.03
C GLY A 147 -19.69 -5.81 -18.85
N TYR A 148 -18.47 -5.29 -19.08
CA TYR A 148 -17.55 -4.83 -18.05
C TYR A 148 -17.74 -3.37 -17.66
N ASP A 149 -18.63 -2.64 -18.36
CA ASP A 149 -18.78 -1.18 -18.25
C ASP A 149 -19.01 -0.68 -16.81
N ASP A 150 -19.76 -1.43 -15.99
CA ASP A 150 -20.08 -1.06 -14.62
C ASP A 150 -19.32 -1.90 -13.57
N GLN A 151 -18.28 -2.65 -13.98
CA GLN A 151 -17.60 -3.59 -13.10
C GLN A 151 -16.16 -3.19 -12.78
N MET A 152 -15.63 -2.17 -13.47
CA MET A 152 -14.29 -1.67 -13.21
C MET A 152 -14.24 -0.95 -11.87
N LYS A 153 -13.29 -1.31 -11.02
CA LYS A 153 -13.20 -0.79 -9.67
C LYS A 153 -12.30 0.45 -9.62
N PRO A 154 -12.65 1.48 -8.82
CA PRO A 154 -11.77 2.61 -8.58
C PRO A 154 -10.53 2.18 -7.79
N GLY A 155 -9.41 2.88 -8.00
CA GLY A 155 -8.14 2.64 -7.32
C GLY A 155 -6.94 3.05 -8.18
N THR A 156 -5.76 2.99 -7.59
CA THR A 156 -4.51 3.20 -8.32
C THR A 156 -3.93 1.85 -8.73
N TYR A 157 -3.67 1.72 -10.04
CA TYR A 157 -3.15 0.50 -10.66
C TYR A 157 -1.77 0.73 -11.26
N ILE A 158 -0.92 -0.29 -11.22
CA ILE A 158 0.29 -0.32 -12.03
C ILE A 158 0.07 -1.25 -13.23
N PHE A 159 0.29 -0.69 -14.41
CA PHE A 159 0.34 -1.40 -15.67
C PHE A 159 1.77 -1.35 -16.23
N THR A 160 2.07 -2.21 -17.17
CA THR A 160 3.25 -2.09 -18.02
C THR A 160 2.85 -1.46 -19.36
N SER A 161 3.77 -0.76 -20.01
CA SER A 161 3.51 -0.22 -21.36
C SER A 161 3.19 -1.36 -22.33
N ASN A 162 2.21 -1.14 -23.22
CA ASN A 162 1.72 -2.12 -24.21
C ASN A 162 1.23 -3.46 -23.59
N MET A 163 0.61 -3.39 -22.41
CA MET A 163 0.02 -4.55 -21.76
C MET A 163 -1.13 -5.14 -22.59
N ASN A 164 -1.33 -6.46 -22.48
CA ASN A 164 -2.46 -7.11 -23.15
C ASN A 164 -3.79 -6.60 -22.56
N ASP A 165 -4.77 -6.25 -23.41
CA ASP A 165 -6.10 -5.77 -23.01
C ASP A 165 -6.79 -6.70 -21.99
N GLU A 166 -6.62 -8.04 -22.13
CA GLU A 166 -7.18 -9.03 -21.19
C GLU A 166 -6.64 -8.88 -19.78
N GLU A 167 -5.35 -8.65 -19.65
CA GLU A 167 -4.68 -8.45 -18.35
C GLU A 167 -5.06 -7.10 -17.74
N VAL A 168 -5.24 -6.07 -18.58
CA VAL A 168 -5.74 -4.75 -18.13
C VAL A 168 -7.16 -4.90 -17.58
N PHE A 169 -8.06 -5.59 -18.29
CA PHE A 169 -9.39 -5.89 -17.79
C PHE A 169 -9.36 -6.70 -16.51
N ALA A 170 -8.52 -7.75 -16.44
CA ALA A 170 -8.42 -8.58 -15.24
C ALA A 170 -8.05 -7.75 -14.00
N LYS A 171 -7.07 -6.85 -14.12
CA LYS A 171 -6.67 -5.94 -13.02
C LYS A 171 -7.81 -4.99 -12.63
N LEU A 172 -8.46 -4.33 -13.59
CA LEU A 172 -9.53 -3.37 -13.32
C LEU A 172 -10.77 -4.03 -12.70
N LEU A 173 -11.10 -5.26 -13.12
CA LEU A 173 -12.26 -6.01 -12.62
C LEU A 173 -11.99 -6.64 -11.25
N SER A 174 -10.77 -7.16 -11.02
CA SER A 174 -10.38 -7.71 -9.71
C SER A 174 -10.34 -6.62 -8.65
N GLY A 175 -9.98 -5.39 -9.05
CA GLY A 175 -9.68 -4.31 -8.13
C GLY A 175 -8.37 -4.55 -7.39
N GLU A 176 -7.45 -5.30 -8.00
CA GLU A 176 -6.10 -5.51 -7.47
C GLU A 176 -5.32 -4.20 -7.54
N LYS A 177 -5.44 -3.42 -6.47
CA LYS A 177 -4.79 -2.14 -6.32
C LYS A 177 -3.29 -2.34 -6.06
N TYR A 178 -2.50 -1.43 -6.59
CA TYR A 178 -1.09 -1.41 -6.26
C TYR A 178 -0.89 -0.88 -4.83
N LEU A 179 -0.30 -1.74 -3.99
CA LEU A 179 0.10 -1.36 -2.65
C LEU A 179 1.60 -1.07 -2.61
N VAL A 180 1.94 0.13 -2.17
CA VAL A 180 3.32 0.48 -1.82
C VAL A 180 3.61 -0.12 -0.46
N LYS A 181 4.60 -1.02 -0.42
CA LYS A 181 5.07 -1.64 0.81
C LYS A 181 6.28 -0.88 1.33
N PHE A 182 6.23 -0.48 2.61
CA PHE A 182 7.34 0.20 3.27
C PHE A 182 7.53 -0.29 4.69
N THR A 183 8.78 -0.29 5.13
CA THR A 183 9.16 -0.67 6.49
C THR A 183 9.66 0.56 7.23
N ILE A 184 9.14 0.76 8.43
CA ILE A 184 9.62 1.74 9.40
C ILE A 184 10.43 0.99 10.45
N PRO A 185 11.75 1.21 10.52
CA PRO A 185 12.62 0.61 11.54
C PRO A 185 12.29 1.13 12.94
N GLU A 186 12.63 0.32 13.94
CA GLU A 186 12.64 0.75 15.35
C GLU A 186 13.57 1.94 15.54
N GLY A 187 13.21 2.83 16.44
CA GLY A 187 13.99 4.03 16.73
C GLY A 187 13.87 5.17 15.72
N PHE A 188 13.08 5.02 14.63
CA PHE A 188 12.79 6.15 13.75
C PHE A 188 11.91 7.16 14.47
N GLY A 189 12.24 8.46 14.35
CA GLY A 189 11.35 9.55 14.74
C GLY A 189 10.41 9.97 13.60
N VAL A 190 9.53 10.90 13.91
CA VAL A 190 8.56 11.46 12.93
C VAL A 190 9.27 12.05 11.70
N LYS A 191 10.45 12.67 11.88
CA LYS A 191 11.24 13.23 10.76
C LYS A 191 11.74 12.14 9.82
N GLU A 192 12.34 11.07 10.35
CA GLU A 192 12.86 9.95 9.56
C GLU A 192 11.74 9.19 8.86
N ILE A 193 10.56 9.07 9.49
CA ILE A 193 9.36 8.51 8.87
C ILE A 193 8.91 9.38 7.69
N ALA A 194 8.85 10.71 7.87
CA ALA A 194 8.49 11.65 6.80
C ALA A 194 9.46 11.52 5.61
N ASP A 195 10.77 11.45 5.86
CA ASP A 195 11.79 11.27 4.82
C ASP A 195 11.63 9.94 4.09
N ARG A 196 11.33 8.88 4.82
CA ARG A 196 11.10 7.55 4.26
C ARG A 196 9.88 7.53 3.34
N LEU A 197 8.76 8.08 3.80
CA LEU A 197 7.52 8.13 3.02
C LEU A 197 7.63 9.06 1.80
N TYR A 198 8.31 10.21 1.95
CA TYR A 198 8.61 11.11 0.85
C TYR A 198 9.48 10.44 -0.22
N SER A 199 10.51 9.68 0.17
CA SER A 199 11.38 8.94 -0.77
C SER A 199 10.64 7.87 -1.58
N LEU A 200 9.43 7.51 -1.19
CA LEU A 200 8.55 6.54 -1.85
C LEU A 200 7.39 7.21 -2.61
N ASP A 201 7.42 8.53 -2.75
CA ASP A 201 6.36 9.35 -3.36
C ASP A 201 4.96 9.13 -2.73
N LEU A 202 4.92 8.77 -1.43
CA LEU A 202 3.66 8.54 -0.71
C LEU A 202 3.09 9.81 -0.08
N VAL A 203 3.94 10.74 0.37
CA VAL A 203 3.53 11.96 1.06
C VAL A 203 4.45 13.13 0.66
N ASP A 204 3.93 14.35 0.80
CA ASP A 204 4.78 15.53 0.96
C ASP A 204 5.35 15.56 2.37
N LYS A 205 6.65 15.87 2.51
CA LYS A 205 7.35 15.83 3.79
C LYS A 205 6.80 16.87 4.76
N GLU A 206 6.57 18.10 4.31
CA GLU A 206 6.11 19.20 5.14
C GLU A 206 4.68 18.97 5.62
N ASP A 207 3.82 18.47 4.73
CA ASP A 207 2.42 18.14 5.05
C ASP A 207 2.35 17.01 6.07
N PHE A 208 3.21 15.97 5.96
CA PHE A 208 3.28 14.89 6.94
C PHE A 208 3.73 15.40 8.30
N LEU A 209 4.80 16.20 8.37
CA LEU A 209 5.30 16.77 9.62
C LEU A 209 4.26 17.67 10.28
N LYS A 210 3.53 18.47 9.49
CA LYS A 210 2.44 19.31 9.98
C LYS A 210 1.29 18.47 10.54
N ALA A 211 0.86 17.43 9.84
CA ALA A 211 -0.19 16.52 10.31
C ALA A 211 0.22 15.82 11.62
N ALA A 212 1.48 15.35 11.71
CA ALA A 212 2.01 14.67 12.90
C ALA A 212 2.13 15.58 14.14
N THR A 213 2.23 16.92 13.96
CA THR A 213 2.39 17.87 15.07
C THR A 213 1.22 17.82 16.04
N ASP A 214 0.00 17.69 15.53
CA ASP A 214 -1.23 17.73 16.32
C ASP A 214 -1.95 16.37 16.40
N PHE A 215 -1.38 15.33 15.82
CA PHE A 215 -2.01 14.02 15.72
C PHE A 215 -1.95 13.27 17.06
N ALA A 216 -3.06 13.19 17.76
CA ALA A 216 -3.21 12.48 19.04
C ALA A 216 -4.61 11.84 19.16
N PRO A 217 -4.89 10.74 18.41
CA PRO A 217 -6.22 10.12 18.36
C PRO A 217 -6.57 9.33 19.64
N TYR A 218 -5.61 8.99 20.49
CA TYR A 218 -5.82 8.20 21.69
C TYR A 218 -5.66 9.05 22.96
N GLY A 219 -6.44 8.77 23.99
CA GLY A 219 -6.44 9.55 25.23
C GLY A 219 -5.13 9.55 26.04
N TYR A 220 -4.22 8.62 25.75
CA TYR A 220 -2.87 8.60 26.33
C TYR A 220 -1.84 9.40 25.54
N MET A 221 -2.16 9.85 24.33
CA MET A 221 -1.32 10.75 23.54
C MET A 221 -1.60 12.19 23.94
N HIS A 222 -0.58 12.95 24.25
CA HIS A 222 -0.73 14.31 24.74
C HIS A 222 -0.16 15.33 23.76
N LYS A 223 -1.01 16.32 23.42
CA LYS A 223 -0.54 17.54 22.78
C LYS A 223 -0.07 18.51 23.89
N HIS A 224 1.22 18.52 24.17
CA HIS A 224 1.82 19.46 25.10
C HIS A 224 2.56 20.57 24.34
N LYS A 225 2.61 21.79 24.91
CA LYS A 225 3.23 22.97 24.26
C LYS A 225 4.74 22.76 23.94
N ASP A 226 5.41 21.93 24.73
CA ASP A 226 6.84 21.68 24.61
C ASP A 226 7.14 20.44 23.74
N VAL A 227 6.10 19.71 23.23
CA VAL A 227 6.23 18.54 22.36
C VAL A 227 6.26 18.99 20.91
N ARG A 228 7.28 18.57 20.17
CA ARG A 228 7.43 18.93 18.75
C ARG A 228 6.35 18.28 17.89
N TYR A 229 6.12 16.98 18.03
CA TYR A 229 5.10 16.19 17.33
C TYR A 229 4.31 15.36 18.33
N ALA A 230 2.99 15.54 18.40
CA ALA A 230 2.15 14.71 19.27
C ALA A 230 2.13 13.23 18.87
N ALA A 231 2.45 12.93 17.60
CA ALA A 231 2.58 11.58 17.07
C ALA A 231 3.90 10.88 17.46
N GLU A 232 4.93 11.61 17.96
CA GLU A 232 6.24 11.06 18.28
C GLU A 232 6.14 9.95 19.33
N GLY A 233 6.74 8.79 19.03
CA GLY A 233 6.70 7.61 19.90
C GLY A 233 5.49 6.69 19.70
N PHE A 234 4.48 7.13 18.96
CA PHE A 234 3.22 6.42 18.79
C PHE A 234 2.97 5.92 17.36
N LEU A 235 3.91 6.11 16.45
CA LEU A 235 3.88 5.57 15.08
C LEU A 235 4.67 4.25 15.05
N PHE A 236 4.01 3.13 15.36
CA PHE A 236 4.68 1.86 15.63
C PHE A 236 5.59 1.41 14.49
N PRO A 237 6.82 0.94 14.77
CA PRO A 237 7.75 0.37 13.78
C PRO A 237 7.23 -0.96 13.26
N GLU A 238 6.91 -1.03 11.95
CA GLU A 238 6.37 -2.23 11.30
C GLU A 238 6.52 -2.09 9.77
N THR A 239 6.18 -3.16 9.05
CA THR A 239 6.03 -3.12 7.60
C THR A 239 4.58 -2.89 7.22
N TYR A 240 4.33 -1.76 6.59
CA TYR A 240 3.00 -1.32 6.16
C TYR A 240 2.81 -1.48 4.66
N SER A 241 1.55 -1.56 4.25
CA SER A 241 1.16 -1.58 2.83
C SER A 241 -0.02 -0.64 2.63
N VAL A 242 0.15 0.37 1.78
CA VAL A 242 -0.86 1.40 1.50
C VAL A 242 -1.01 1.61 0.00
N GLU A 243 -2.15 2.16 -0.42
CA GLU A 243 -2.31 2.68 -1.77
C GLU A 243 -1.45 3.95 -1.92
N SER A 244 -0.95 4.23 -3.13
CA SER A 244 -0.07 5.38 -3.38
C SER A 244 -0.74 6.74 -3.14
N ASP A 245 -2.06 6.78 -3.03
CA ASP A 245 -2.87 7.96 -2.77
C ASP A 245 -3.57 7.93 -1.40
N THR A 246 -3.10 7.06 -0.49
CA THR A 246 -3.62 7.00 0.87
C THR A 246 -3.39 8.34 1.57
N PRO A 247 -4.44 8.96 2.13
CA PRO A 247 -4.32 10.21 2.87
C PRO A 247 -3.32 10.10 4.04
N ILE A 248 -2.58 11.18 4.29
CA ILE A 248 -1.57 11.23 5.38
C ILE A 248 -2.19 10.87 6.73
N GLU A 249 -3.40 11.37 7.03
CA GLU A 249 -4.11 11.08 8.26
C GLU A 249 -4.41 9.59 8.43
N ASP A 250 -4.67 8.87 7.34
CA ASP A 250 -4.96 7.43 7.39
C ASP A 250 -3.68 6.61 7.57
N ILE A 251 -2.54 7.08 7.02
CA ILE A 251 -1.22 6.50 7.30
C ILE A 251 -0.89 6.68 8.79
N LEU A 252 -1.05 7.89 9.34
CA LEU A 252 -0.81 8.17 10.75
C LEU A 252 -1.72 7.33 11.66
N LYS A 253 -3.02 7.24 11.34
CA LYS A 253 -3.98 6.40 12.09
C LYS A 253 -3.61 4.93 12.07
N MET A 254 -3.21 4.40 10.91
CA MET A 254 -2.81 3.00 10.76
C MET A 254 -1.59 2.68 11.65
N MET A 255 -0.58 3.55 11.65
CA MET A 255 0.63 3.36 12.46
C MET A 255 0.34 3.49 13.96
N ALA A 256 -0.50 4.45 14.36
CA ALA A 256 -0.91 4.62 15.74
C ALA A 256 -1.84 3.49 16.23
N ALA A 257 -2.69 2.95 15.36
CA ALA A 257 -3.53 1.81 15.68
C ALA A 257 -2.71 0.54 15.90
N GLU A 258 -1.60 0.36 15.17
CA GLU A 258 -0.70 -0.76 15.43
C GLU A 258 0.00 -0.59 16.80
N PHE A 259 0.40 0.62 17.20
CA PHE A 259 0.89 0.89 18.56
C PHE A 259 -0.19 0.54 19.60
N ASP A 260 -1.42 1.03 19.43
CA ASP A 260 -2.53 0.77 20.38
C ASP A 260 -2.82 -0.71 20.57
N LYS A 261 -2.72 -1.49 19.48
CA LYS A 261 -2.88 -2.95 19.46
C LYS A 261 -1.70 -3.67 20.12
N ARG A 262 -0.46 -3.23 19.89
CA ARG A 262 0.76 -3.88 20.41
C ARG A 262 0.95 -3.64 21.89
N VAL A 263 0.68 -2.42 22.36
CA VAL A 263 0.72 -2.10 23.80
C VAL A 263 -0.60 -2.55 24.45
N THR A 264 -0.63 -3.81 24.88
CA THR A 264 -1.84 -4.48 25.37
C THR A 264 -2.36 -3.88 26.69
N PRO A 265 -3.62 -4.16 27.09
CA PRO A 265 -4.14 -3.73 28.38
C PRO A 265 -3.28 -4.21 29.56
N GLU A 266 -2.76 -5.43 29.51
CA GLU A 266 -1.88 -6.01 30.54
C GLU A 266 -0.57 -5.23 30.66
N MET A 267 0.01 -4.83 29.54
CA MET A 267 1.21 -3.98 29.52
C MET A 267 0.94 -2.59 30.10
N ARG A 268 -0.23 -2.02 29.82
CA ARG A 268 -0.65 -0.72 30.39
C ARG A 268 -0.86 -0.82 31.89
N GLU A 269 -1.45 -1.90 32.37
CA GLU A 269 -1.59 -2.20 33.81
C GLU A 269 -0.21 -2.34 34.45
N ARG A 270 0.69 -3.10 33.81
CA ARG A 270 2.08 -3.25 34.28
C ARG A 270 2.82 -1.91 34.36
N ALA A 271 2.66 -1.03 33.40
CA ALA A 271 3.20 0.32 33.43
C ALA A 271 2.67 1.11 34.64
N GLN A 272 1.37 1.03 34.93
CA GLN A 272 0.76 1.67 36.10
C GLN A 272 1.32 1.13 37.42
N GLU A 273 1.62 -0.16 37.54
CA GLU A 273 2.29 -0.76 38.71
C GLU A 273 3.68 -0.16 38.93
N LEU A 274 4.37 0.20 37.84
CA LEU A 274 5.66 0.88 37.87
C LEU A 274 5.54 2.40 38.12
N GLY A 275 4.31 2.91 38.21
CA GLY A 275 4.03 4.36 38.38
C GLY A 275 4.17 5.15 37.07
N LEU A 276 4.08 4.51 35.91
CA LEU A 276 4.20 5.11 34.60
C LEU A 276 2.82 5.19 33.90
N SER A 277 2.49 6.30 33.30
CA SER A 277 1.44 6.38 32.29
C SER A 277 1.91 5.67 31.00
N VAL A 278 1.00 5.41 30.04
CA VAL A 278 1.37 4.91 28.71
C VAL A 278 2.31 5.90 28.01
N TYR A 279 2.09 7.19 28.22
CA TYR A 279 2.94 8.25 27.69
C TYR A 279 4.36 8.21 28.26
N ASP A 280 4.49 8.05 29.60
CA ASP A 280 5.79 7.93 30.29
C ASP A 280 6.51 6.64 29.88
N LEU A 281 5.77 5.51 29.77
CA LEU A 281 6.29 4.23 29.26
C LEU A 281 6.92 4.43 27.88
N THR A 282 6.16 5.04 26.96
CA THR A 282 6.62 5.27 25.58
C THR A 282 7.82 6.22 25.55
N THR A 283 7.77 7.28 26.37
CA THR A 283 8.88 8.22 26.48
C THR A 283 10.13 7.53 26.95
N LEU A 284 10.06 6.75 28.03
CA LEU A 284 11.21 6.02 28.57
C LEU A 284 11.71 4.94 27.61
N ALA A 285 10.80 4.19 26.97
CA ALA A 285 11.16 3.19 25.96
C ALA A 285 11.88 3.82 24.77
N SER A 286 11.50 5.04 24.34
CA SER A 286 12.20 5.76 23.28
C SER A 286 13.62 6.16 23.63
N LEU A 287 13.86 6.46 24.92
CA LEU A 287 15.23 6.70 25.42
C LEU A 287 16.05 5.41 25.38
N VAL A 288 15.51 4.32 25.90
CA VAL A 288 16.18 3.00 25.89
C VAL A 288 16.49 2.57 24.46
N GLU A 289 15.53 2.72 23.53
CA GLU A 289 15.71 2.38 22.12
C GLU A 289 16.88 3.11 21.47
N ARG A 290 17.05 4.38 21.79
CA ARG A 290 18.07 5.24 21.18
C ARG A 290 19.45 5.17 21.88
N GLU A 291 19.50 4.68 23.12
CA GLU A 291 20.74 4.52 23.89
C GLU A 291 21.41 3.17 23.69
N VAL A 292 20.62 2.12 23.44
CA VAL A 292 21.11 0.75 23.54
C VAL A 292 21.28 0.11 22.17
N ARG A 293 22.52 -0.29 21.89
CA ARG A 293 22.82 -0.99 20.64
C ARG A 293 22.50 -2.48 20.69
N TYR A 294 22.73 -3.12 21.84
CA TYR A 294 22.57 -4.57 22.00
C TYR A 294 21.34 -4.90 22.85
N PRO A 295 20.47 -5.83 22.41
CA PRO A 295 19.21 -6.12 23.09
C PRO A 295 19.37 -6.51 24.56
N GLU A 296 20.46 -7.20 24.92
CA GLU A 296 20.74 -7.67 26.29
C GLU A 296 20.94 -6.53 27.28
N ASP A 297 21.33 -5.35 26.84
CA ASP A 297 21.55 -4.18 27.67
C ASP A 297 20.26 -3.41 27.98
N ARG A 298 19.19 -3.58 27.18
CA ARG A 298 17.96 -2.78 27.28
C ARG A 298 17.34 -2.81 28.68
N ALA A 299 17.18 -4.00 29.26
CA ALA A 299 16.57 -4.14 30.59
C ALA A 299 17.41 -3.50 31.71
N ILE A 300 18.74 -3.54 31.59
CA ILE A 300 19.65 -2.90 32.57
C ILE A 300 19.61 -1.38 32.46
N VAL A 301 19.64 -0.85 31.22
CA VAL A 301 19.56 0.61 31.00
C VAL A 301 18.19 1.14 31.43
N ALA A 302 17.10 0.41 31.14
CA ALA A 302 15.75 0.74 31.63
C ALA A 302 15.74 0.82 33.17
N GLN A 303 16.37 -0.14 33.87
CA GLN A 303 16.49 -0.12 35.33
C GLN A 303 17.28 1.11 35.80
N VAL A 304 18.40 1.46 35.15
CA VAL A 304 19.19 2.64 35.51
C VAL A 304 18.36 3.91 35.41
N PHE A 305 17.60 4.09 34.31
CA PHE A 305 16.75 5.24 34.13
C PHE A 305 15.63 5.29 35.17
N LEU A 306 14.92 4.18 35.40
CA LEU A 306 13.86 4.11 36.42
C LEU A 306 14.39 4.44 37.83
N LYS A 307 15.61 3.96 38.17
CA LYS A 307 16.23 4.25 39.44
C LYS A 307 16.60 5.71 39.57
N ARG A 308 17.19 6.32 38.51
CA ARG A 308 17.49 7.76 38.48
C ARG A 308 16.25 8.62 38.65
N LEU A 309 15.13 8.28 37.91
CA LEU A 309 13.85 8.96 38.07
C LEU A 309 13.35 8.89 39.50
N LYS A 310 13.39 7.73 40.15
CA LYS A 310 12.95 7.51 41.52
C LYS A 310 13.81 8.31 42.53
N MET A 311 15.09 8.52 42.21
CA MET A 311 16.04 9.28 43.03
C MET A 311 16.05 10.79 42.70
N ASN A 312 15.19 11.23 41.78
CA ASN A 312 15.21 12.61 41.27
C ASN A 312 16.57 13.03 40.71
N MET A 313 17.26 12.10 40.05
CA MET A 313 18.52 12.36 39.35
C MET A 313 18.23 12.70 37.87
N PRO A 314 19.03 13.59 37.26
CA PRO A 314 18.91 13.86 35.81
C PRO A 314 19.30 12.60 35.02
N LEU A 315 18.59 12.34 33.91
CA LEU A 315 18.85 11.14 33.09
C LEU A 315 20.18 11.23 32.34
N GLN A 316 20.57 12.41 31.88
CA GLN A 316 21.84 12.71 31.21
C GLN A 316 22.11 11.75 30.04
N THR A 317 21.15 11.64 29.15
CA THR A 317 21.25 10.80 27.95
C THR A 317 21.52 11.65 26.71
N ASP A 318 22.54 11.27 25.94
CA ASP A 318 22.92 11.94 24.70
C ASP A 318 21.80 11.82 23.64
N ALA A 319 20.98 10.79 23.71
CA ALA A 319 19.86 10.58 22.79
C ALA A 319 18.89 11.77 22.76
N THR A 320 18.64 12.42 23.91
CA THR A 320 17.77 13.60 23.95
C THR A 320 18.40 14.83 23.30
N LEU A 321 19.72 14.96 23.36
CA LEU A 321 20.45 16.02 22.66
C LEU A 321 20.46 15.77 21.15
N GLN A 322 20.68 14.53 20.72
CA GLN A 322 20.61 14.15 19.30
C GLN A 322 19.24 14.49 18.68
N TYR A 323 18.13 14.29 19.44
CA TYR A 323 16.77 14.65 18.99
C TYR A 323 16.60 16.16 18.76
N LEU A 324 17.36 16.99 19.48
CA LEU A 324 17.32 18.45 19.35
C LEU A 324 18.14 18.97 18.16
N LEU A 325 19.13 18.21 17.71
CA LEU A 325 20.00 18.61 16.61
C LEU A 325 19.26 18.46 15.25
N ASP A 326 19.60 19.32 14.29
CA ASP A 326 19.09 19.23 12.93
C ASP A 326 19.70 18.03 12.19
N GLU A 327 20.98 17.75 12.46
CA GLU A 327 21.71 16.59 11.93
C GLU A 327 22.35 15.81 13.09
N PRO A 328 22.26 14.46 13.09
CA PRO A 328 22.92 13.62 14.08
C PRO A 328 24.44 13.83 14.07
N LYS A 329 25.05 13.86 15.24
CA LYS A 329 26.50 13.92 15.42
C LYS A 329 27.03 12.57 15.87
N GLU A 330 28.26 12.24 15.46
CA GLU A 330 28.95 11.03 15.96
C GLU A 330 29.18 11.12 17.47
N ASP A 331 29.66 12.29 17.95
CA ASP A 331 29.85 12.57 19.35
C ASP A 331 29.11 13.85 19.79
N VAL A 332 28.40 13.76 20.90
CA VAL A 332 27.79 14.91 21.56
C VAL A 332 28.89 15.65 22.33
N THR A 333 29.02 16.96 22.12
CA THR A 333 30.03 17.79 22.75
C THR A 333 29.53 18.40 24.07
N LEU A 334 30.42 18.85 24.94
CA LEU A 334 30.04 19.60 26.14
C LEU A 334 29.21 20.85 25.82
N LYS A 335 29.43 21.49 24.66
CA LYS A 335 28.61 22.62 24.22
C LYS A 335 27.16 22.19 23.92
N ASP A 336 26.96 20.99 23.42
CA ASP A 336 25.61 20.49 23.13
C ASP A 336 24.81 20.22 24.43
N THR A 337 25.50 19.88 25.54
CA THR A 337 24.83 19.72 26.85
C THR A 337 24.36 21.06 27.44
N GLU A 338 24.77 22.20 26.86
CA GLU A 338 24.31 23.54 27.26
C GLU A 338 23.06 24.02 26.52
N ILE A 339 22.54 23.26 25.57
CA ILE A 339 21.35 23.63 24.82
C ILE A 339 20.16 23.86 25.77
N GLU A 340 19.52 25.04 25.67
CA GLU A 340 18.33 25.36 26.42
C GLU A 340 17.10 24.73 25.77
N SER A 341 16.62 23.63 26.32
CA SER A 341 15.45 22.91 25.85
C SER A 341 14.84 22.08 26.98
N PRO A 342 13.51 21.96 27.07
CA PRO A 342 12.87 21.02 27.98
C PRO A 342 13.27 19.55 27.74
N TYR A 343 13.71 19.19 26.52
CA TYR A 343 14.23 17.85 26.22
C TYR A 343 15.65 17.61 26.71
N ASN A 344 16.40 18.63 27.10
CA ASN A 344 17.78 18.46 27.59
C ASN A 344 17.81 17.81 28.98
N THR A 345 18.04 16.51 29.05
CA THR A 345 18.07 15.72 30.28
C THR A 345 19.36 15.91 31.07
N TYR A 346 20.33 16.72 30.61
CA TYR A 346 21.48 17.19 31.40
C TYR A 346 21.09 18.34 32.29
N LYS A 347 20.13 19.18 31.86
CA LYS A 347 19.68 20.37 32.59
C LYS A 347 18.37 20.15 33.35
N ASN A 348 17.52 19.28 32.84
CA ASN A 348 16.20 19.03 33.40
C ASN A 348 16.15 17.65 34.06
N VAL A 349 15.58 17.58 35.24
CA VAL A 349 15.34 16.35 35.98
C VAL A 349 14.00 15.76 35.56
N GLY A 350 13.90 14.43 35.53
CA GLY A 350 12.71 13.70 35.12
C GLY A 350 12.75 13.28 33.65
N LEU A 351 11.61 12.81 33.14
CA LEU A 351 11.45 12.50 31.73
C LEU A 351 11.42 13.78 30.89
N PRO A 352 11.88 13.75 29.64
CA PRO A 352 11.64 14.84 28.69
C PRO A 352 10.14 15.00 28.44
N PRO A 353 9.69 16.12 27.81
CA PRO A 353 8.26 16.38 27.55
C PRO A 353 7.52 15.31 26.78
N GLY A 354 8.23 14.47 26.03
CA GLY A 354 7.66 13.37 25.26
C GLY A 354 8.73 12.46 24.64
N PRO A 355 8.30 11.42 23.91
CA PRO A 355 9.19 10.51 23.22
C PRO A 355 10.13 11.24 22.24
N ILE A 356 11.28 10.63 21.95
CA ILE A 356 12.29 11.13 21.00
C ILE A 356 12.41 10.25 19.75
N ALA A 357 11.72 9.11 19.74
CA ALA A 357 11.66 8.17 18.64
C ALA A 357 10.49 7.21 18.86
N ASN A 358 10.14 6.40 17.86
CA ASN A 358 9.16 5.33 17.97
C ASN A 358 9.87 4.04 18.39
N PRO A 359 9.67 3.56 19.64
CA PRO A 359 10.33 2.40 20.16
C PRO A 359 9.76 1.09 19.58
N GLY A 360 10.63 0.07 19.47
CA GLY A 360 10.20 -1.30 19.21
C GLY A 360 9.63 -1.98 20.46
N MET A 361 9.08 -3.20 20.27
CA MET A 361 8.53 -3.96 21.39
C MET A 361 9.59 -4.30 22.45
N ASP A 362 10.80 -4.64 22.02
CA ASP A 362 11.88 -5.01 22.95
C ASP A 362 12.25 -3.88 23.91
N ALA A 363 12.21 -2.62 23.47
CA ALA A 363 12.45 -1.47 24.34
C ALA A 363 11.27 -1.22 25.30
N ILE A 364 10.03 -1.41 24.83
CA ILE A 364 8.82 -1.31 25.66
C ILE A 364 8.85 -2.40 26.76
N GLU A 365 9.11 -3.64 26.38
CA GLU A 365 9.22 -4.77 27.29
C GLU A 365 10.36 -4.59 28.32
N ALA A 366 11.50 -4.03 27.90
CA ALA A 366 12.62 -3.75 28.79
C ALA A 366 12.24 -2.75 29.88
N VAL A 367 11.40 -1.77 29.61
CA VAL A 367 10.89 -0.83 30.60
C VAL A 367 9.86 -1.48 31.53
N LEU A 368 8.99 -2.34 31.00
CA LEU A 368 7.98 -3.06 31.79
C LEU A 368 8.60 -4.13 32.68
N HIS A 369 9.71 -4.70 32.26
CA HIS A 369 10.43 -5.79 32.94
C HIS A 369 11.91 -5.45 33.10
N PRO A 370 12.25 -4.37 33.86
CA PRO A 370 13.63 -3.94 34.05
C PRO A 370 14.44 -5.01 34.78
N ALA A 371 15.73 -5.04 34.55
CA ALA A 371 16.62 -5.96 35.23
C ALA A 371 16.63 -5.73 36.75
N ASP A 372 16.78 -6.79 37.52
CA ASP A 372 16.95 -6.70 38.98
C ASP A 372 18.41 -6.37 39.32
N THR A 373 18.78 -5.11 39.06
CA THR A 373 20.14 -4.57 39.37
C THR A 373 20.02 -3.25 40.10
N ASP A 374 21.15 -2.76 40.62
CA ASP A 374 21.19 -1.50 41.36
C ASP A 374 22.18 -0.48 40.78
N TYR A 375 22.57 -0.66 39.50
CA TYR A 375 23.42 0.29 38.80
C TYR A 375 22.78 1.68 38.69
N LEU A 376 23.62 2.70 38.65
CA LEU A 376 23.23 4.10 38.47
C LEU A 376 23.88 4.76 37.26
N TYR A 377 24.96 4.18 36.73
CA TYR A 377 25.71 4.71 35.60
C TYR A 377 26.03 3.62 34.61
N PHE A 378 26.19 4.02 33.37
CA PHE A 378 26.71 3.18 32.29
C PHE A 378 27.52 4.02 31.31
N VAL A 379 28.43 3.38 30.61
CA VAL A 379 29.21 3.97 29.51
C VAL A 379 29.38 2.92 28.43
N ALA A 380 29.11 3.29 27.18
CA ALA A 380 29.36 2.43 26.04
C ALA A 380 30.85 2.44 25.66
N ASP A 381 31.42 1.27 25.36
CA ASP A 381 32.72 1.16 24.73
C ASP A 381 32.65 1.49 23.22
N ARG A 382 33.79 1.52 22.53
CA ARG A 382 33.87 1.79 21.07
C ARG A 382 33.15 0.76 20.20
N LYS A 383 32.82 -0.40 20.73
CA LYS A 383 32.04 -1.42 20.05
C LYS A 383 30.54 -1.28 20.32
N GLY A 384 30.17 -0.46 21.31
CA GLY A 384 28.80 -0.19 21.72
C GLY A 384 28.30 -1.09 22.85
N HIS A 385 29.16 -1.89 23.51
CA HIS A 385 28.76 -2.64 24.70
C HIS A 385 28.79 -1.73 25.91
N ASN A 386 27.77 -1.82 26.76
CA ASN A 386 27.65 -1.02 27.96
C ASN A 386 28.42 -1.63 29.15
N HIS A 387 29.08 -0.77 29.90
CA HIS A 387 29.74 -1.09 31.16
C HIS A 387 29.04 -0.32 32.28
N TYR A 388 28.68 -0.99 33.34
CA TYR A 388 27.81 -0.50 34.40
C TYR A 388 28.55 -0.25 35.68
N SER A 389 28.09 0.73 36.48
CA SER A 389 28.67 1.05 37.80
C SER A 389 27.62 1.58 38.76
N HIS A 390 27.91 1.46 40.07
CA HIS A 390 27.02 1.87 41.14
C HIS A 390 27.27 3.30 41.58
N THR A 391 28.54 3.73 41.50
CA THR A 391 28.99 5.05 41.94
C THR A 391 29.56 5.87 40.80
N TYR A 392 29.59 7.18 40.99
CA TYR A 392 30.20 8.11 40.03
C TYR A 392 31.72 7.90 39.87
N ASP A 393 32.40 7.58 40.97
CA ASP A 393 33.85 7.33 40.93
C ASP A 393 34.19 6.10 40.09
N GLU A 394 33.42 5.00 40.26
CA GLU A 394 33.52 3.81 39.39
C GLU A 394 33.22 4.15 37.92
N HIS A 395 32.20 4.98 37.68
CA HIS A 395 31.88 5.44 36.35
C HIS A 395 33.02 6.18 35.67
N LEU A 396 33.70 7.10 36.39
CA LEU A 396 34.84 7.82 35.84
C LEU A 396 36.01 6.89 35.49
N ILE A 397 36.21 5.81 36.25
CA ILE A 397 37.21 4.79 35.93
C ILE A 397 36.86 4.11 34.62
N LEU A 398 35.59 3.71 34.45
CA LEU A 398 35.09 3.05 33.20
C LEU A 398 35.17 4.01 32.00
N VAL A 399 34.82 5.28 32.17
CA VAL A 399 34.95 6.29 31.10
C VAL A 399 36.41 6.41 30.65
N ASN A 400 37.35 6.51 31.57
CA ASN A 400 38.79 6.59 31.23
C ASN A 400 39.33 5.31 30.57
N GLN A 401 38.70 4.17 30.84
CA GLN A 401 39.13 2.87 30.30
C GLN A 401 38.57 2.62 28.87
N TYR A 402 37.36 3.08 28.58
CA TYR A 402 36.61 2.65 27.39
C TYR A 402 36.36 3.78 26.34
N ARG A 403 36.47 5.05 26.73
CA ARG A 403 36.44 6.22 25.84
C ARG A 403 37.82 6.80 25.64
#